data_fa88338afe30b4230042b0fae6d3231a
#
_entry.id   fa88338afe30b4230042b0fae6d3231a
#
_cell.length_a   1.000
_cell.length_b   1.000
_cell.length_c   1.000
_cell.angle_alpha   90.00
_cell.angle_beta   90.00
_cell.angle_gamma   90.00
#
_symmetry.space_group_name_H-M   'P 1'
#
loop_
_entity.id
_entity.type
_entity.pdbx_description
1 polymer ?
#
loop_
_entity_poly.entity_id
_entity_poly.type
_entity_poly.pdbx_seq_one_letter_code
_entity_poly.pdbx_strand_id
1 'polypeptide(L)'
;LGGAALLIACAITAALNWRGQQQQQQLESLAPLAQRLTAAEARSRQLRTKTTAVNKDTIRIAQQLVAFPGGSPLLEQLRRITPVGVQLQDLSVGQAQIQLSGRVQIGETPGPLERINALALSLSQLPITLEQGVKVIKITREDGDNPAVIFSVDWALNPKVRLSLIQLQELGAIGLAERYRLLEQRGVQL
;
A
#
# COMPACT_ATOMS: atom_id res chain seq x y z
N LEU A 1 -68.65 -58.96 18.76
CA LEU A 1 -68.43 -57.65 18.14
C LEU A 1 -67.19 -56.86 18.68
N GLY A 2 -66.77 -57.15 19.94
CA GLY A 2 -65.60 -56.42 20.50
C GLY A 2 -64.22 -56.83 19.97
N GLY A 3 -64.01 -58.06 19.52
CA GLY A 3 -62.73 -58.56 19.05
C GLY A 3 -62.27 -57.96 17.68
N ALA A 4 -63.21 -57.67 16.80
CA ALA A 4 -62.90 -57.09 15.49
C ALA A 4 -62.44 -55.62 15.60
N ALA A 5 -63.02 -54.88 16.52
CA ALA A 5 -62.62 -53.47 16.76
C ALA A 5 -61.17 -53.35 17.33
N LEU A 6 -60.76 -54.26 18.19
CA LEU A 6 -59.41 -54.33 18.72
C LEU A 6 -58.36 -54.66 17.67
N LEU A 7 -58.67 -55.59 16.77
CA LEU A 7 -57.76 -55.93 15.65
C LEU A 7 -57.59 -54.77 14.68
N ILE A 8 -58.62 -54.01 14.37
CA ILE A 8 -58.56 -52.85 13.52
C ILE A 8 -57.73 -51.73 14.16
N ALA A 9 -57.88 -51.47 15.43
CA ALA A 9 -57.09 -50.49 16.16
C ALA A 9 -55.58 -50.85 16.20
N CYS A 10 -55.27 -52.13 16.44
CA CYS A 10 -53.89 -52.62 16.37
C CYS A 10 -53.28 -52.52 14.97
N ALA A 11 -54.06 -52.77 13.89
CA ALA A 11 -53.59 -52.66 12.52
C ALA A 11 -53.31 -51.19 12.15
N ILE A 12 -54.15 -50.25 12.56
CA ILE A 12 -53.97 -48.82 12.34
C ILE A 12 -52.72 -48.30 13.07
N THR A 13 -52.53 -48.68 14.34
CA THR A 13 -51.32 -48.24 15.10
C THR A 13 -50.04 -48.84 14.53
N ALA A 14 -50.04 -50.08 14.06
CA ALA A 14 -48.91 -50.72 13.40
C ALA A 14 -48.56 -50.02 12.06
N ALA A 15 -49.59 -49.68 11.25
CA ALA A 15 -49.41 -48.99 9.99
C ALA A 15 -48.86 -47.55 10.16
N LEU A 16 -49.34 -46.84 11.19
CA LEU A 16 -48.81 -45.50 11.52
C LEU A 16 -47.38 -45.55 12.03
N ASN A 17 -47.06 -46.52 12.86
CA ASN A 17 -45.69 -46.70 13.34
C ASN A 17 -44.70 -47.07 12.23
N TRP A 18 -45.14 -47.92 11.29
CA TRP A 18 -44.31 -48.29 10.14
C TRP A 18 -44.04 -47.09 9.21
N ARG A 19 -45.06 -46.28 8.93
CA ARG A 19 -44.86 -45.03 8.18
C ARG A 19 -43.94 -44.05 8.88
N GLY A 20 -44.02 -43.92 10.22
CA GLY A 20 -43.10 -43.08 11.00
C GLY A 20 -41.66 -43.56 10.91
N GLN A 21 -41.41 -44.88 10.98
CA GLN A 21 -40.08 -45.44 10.80
C GLN A 21 -39.48 -45.23 9.42
N GLN A 22 -40.29 -45.35 8.33
CA GLN A 22 -39.82 -45.08 6.97
C GLN A 22 -39.39 -43.61 6.79
N GLN A 23 -40.14 -42.67 7.37
CA GLN A 23 -39.78 -41.26 7.32
C GLN A 23 -38.50 -40.94 8.11
N GLN A 24 -38.32 -41.57 9.27
CA GLN A 24 -37.09 -41.43 10.05
C GLN A 24 -35.87 -41.96 9.31
N GLN A 25 -35.98 -43.12 8.65
CA GLN A 25 -34.89 -43.69 7.86
C GLN A 25 -34.49 -42.77 6.67
N GLN A 26 -35.46 -42.11 6.02
CA GLN A 26 -35.19 -41.14 4.99
C GLN A 26 -34.47 -39.87 5.53
N LEU A 27 -34.88 -39.39 6.68
CA LEU A 27 -34.21 -38.27 7.35
C LEU A 27 -32.78 -38.63 7.79
N GLU A 28 -32.58 -39.82 8.33
CA GLU A 28 -31.25 -40.32 8.73
C GLU A 28 -30.34 -40.52 7.52
N SER A 29 -30.88 -40.93 6.36
CA SER A 29 -30.06 -41.03 5.14
C SER A 29 -29.65 -39.69 4.53
N LEU A 30 -30.40 -38.61 4.80
CA LEU A 30 -30.13 -37.26 4.35
C LEU A 30 -29.21 -36.50 5.33
N ALA A 31 -29.17 -36.91 6.61
CA ALA A 31 -28.33 -36.27 7.63
C ALA A 31 -26.85 -36.19 7.26
N PRO A 32 -26.19 -37.26 6.73
CA PRO A 32 -24.78 -37.20 6.34
C PRO A 32 -24.54 -36.28 5.13
N LEU A 33 -25.51 -36.12 4.24
CA LEU A 33 -25.43 -35.18 3.11
C LEU A 33 -25.51 -33.74 3.60
N ALA A 34 -26.44 -33.44 4.52
CA ALA A 34 -26.56 -32.13 5.13
C ALA A 34 -25.28 -31.75 5.90
N GLN A 35 -24.69 -32.68 6.64
CA GLN A 35 -23.41 -32.46 7.30
C GLN A 35 -22.24 -32.20 6.34
N ARG A 36 -22.20 -32.91 5.21
CA ARG A 36 -21.18 -32.67 4.18
C ARG A 36 -21.35 -31.30 3.51
N LEU A 37 -22.57 -30.86 3.25
CA LEU A 37 -22.87 -29.55 2.71
C LEU A 37 -22.44 -28.42 3.67
N THR A 38 -22.84 -28.54 4.95
CA THR A 38 -22.43 -27.53 5.95
C THR A 38 -20.91 -27.49 6.16
N ALA A 39 -20.25 -28.65 6.14
CA ALA A 39 -18.79 -28.73 6.20
C ALA A 39 -18.11 -28.13 4.94
N ALA A 40 -18.66 -28.37 3.76
CA ALA A 40 -18.16 -27.79 2.51
C ALA A 40 -18.36 -26.26 2.48
N GLU A 41 -19.52 -25.77 2.92
CA GLU A 41 -19.77 -24.34 3.05
C GLU A 41 -18.84 -23.67 4.08
N ALA A 42 -18.63 -24.29 5.23
CA ALA A 42 -17.70 -23.80 6.24
C ALA A 42 -16.27 -23.70 5.68
N ARG A 43 -15.82 -24.73 4.94
CA ARG A 43 -14.52 -24.70 4.26
C ARG A 43 -14.45 -23.61 3.19
N SER A 44 -15.48 -23.43 2.39
CA SER A 44 -15.52 -22.40 1.37
C SER A 44 -15.46 -20.98 1.98
N ARG A 45 -16.19 -20.75 3.06
CA ARG A 45 -16.14 -19.49 3.82
C ARG A 45 -14.74 -19.26 4.41
N GLN A 46 -14.13 -20.28 5.00
CA GLN A 46 -12.79 -20.20 5.55
C GLN A 46 -11.72 -19.93 4.48
N LEU A 47 -11.84 -20.53 3.30
CA LEU A 47 -10.96 -20.25 2.17
C LEU A 47 -11.14 -18.82 1.67
N ARG A 48 -12.36 -18.35 1.54
CA ARG A 48 -12.64 -16.96 1.13
C ARG A 48 -12.07 -15.95 2.11
N THR A 49 -12.24 -16.17 3.43
CA THR A 49 -11.66 -15.28 4.45
C THR A 49 -10.13 -15.29 4.42
N LYS A 50 -9.51 -16.45 4.24
CA LYS A 50 -8.05 -16.54 4.09
C LYS A 50 -7.56 -15.84 2.82
N THR A 51 -8.24 -16.03 1.69
CA THR A 51 -7.89 -15.38 0.42
C THR A 51 -8.02 -13.86 0.51
N THR A 52 -9.09 -13.36 1.14
CA THR A 52 -9.26 -11.91 1.35
C THR A 52 -8.21 -11.34 2.31
N ALA A 53 -7.84 -12.06 3.36
CA ALA A 53 -6.78 -11.64 4.27
C ALA A 53 -5.43 -11.58 3.56
N VAL A 54 -5.04 -12.63 2.84
CA VAL A 54 -3.80 -12.67 2.05
C VAL A 54 -3.77 -11.57 0.99
N ASN A 55 -4.88 -11.34 0.27
CA ASN A 55 -4.95 -10.24 -0.70
C ASN A 55 -4.77 -8.87 -0.02
N LYS A 56 -5.41 -8.65 1.12
CA LYS A 56 -5.28 -7.40 1.88
C LYS A 56 -3.83 -7.17 2.34
N ASP A 57 -3.18 -8.21 2.85
CA ASP A 57 -1.79 -8.14 3.29
C ASP A 57 -0.85 -7.92 2.10
N THR A 58 -1.09 -8.59 0.96
CA THR A 58 -0.32 -8.40 -0.27
C THR A 58 -0.45 -6.96 -0.79
N ILE A 59 -1.67 -6.41 -0.81
CA ILE A 59 -1.90 -5.01 -1.20
C ILE A 59 -1.20 -4.06 -0.23
N ARG A 60 -1.26 -4.32 1.07
CA ARG A 60 -0.59 -3.50 2.08
C ARG A 60 0.92 -3.50 1.94
N ILE A 61 1.52 -4.67 1.72
CA ILE A 61 2.96 -4.82 1.46
C ILE A 61 3.34 -4.11 0.15
N ALA A 62 2.56 -4.31 -0.91
CA ALA A 62 2.77 -3.63 -2.19
C ALA A 62 2.70 -2.11 -2.05
N GLN A 63 1.71 -1.60 -1.31
CA GLN A 63 1.58 -0.18 -1.01
C GLN A 63 2.77 0.38 -0.22
N GLN A 64 3.31 -0.38 0.74
CA GLN A 64 4.49 0.01 1.49
C GLN A 64 5.76 0.00 0.63
N LEU A 65 5.91 -0.96 -0.27
CA LEU A 65 7.03 -1.02 -1.22
C LEU A 65 7.02 0.10 -2.26
N VAL A 66 5.84 0.66 -2.51
CA VAL A 66 5.58 1.70 -3.51
C VAL A 66 5.47 3.09 -2.88
N ALA A 67 5.16 3.17 -1.58
CA ALA A 67 4.99 4.44 -0.86
C ALA A 67 6.28 5.27 -0.76
N PHE A 68 7.43 4.66 -0.99
CA PHE A 68 8.69 5.37 -1.11
C PHE A 68 9.06 5.49 -2.59
N PRO A 69 9.15 6.70 -3.14
CA PRO A 69 9.91 6.88 -4.37
C PRO A 69 11.31 6.36 -4.08
N GLY A 70 11.68 5.24 -4.70
CA GLY A 70 12.98 4.60 -4.47
C GLY A 70 14.08 5.67 -4.48
N GLY A 71 15.12 5.54 -3.67
CA GLY A 71 16.14 6.58 -3.51
C GLY A 71 16.72 7.07 -4.83
N SER A 72 16.81 6.21 -5.85
CA SER A 72 17.35 6.59 -7.17
C SER A 72 16.52 7.63 -7.95
N PRO A 73 15.16 7.53 -8.07
CA PRO A 73 14.39 8.59 -8.73
C PRO A 73 14.44 9.91 -7.98
N LEU A 74 14.46 9.86 -6.65
CA LEU A 74 14.56 11.05 -5.82
C LEU A 74 15.90 11.76 -6.04
N LEU A 75 17.01 11.02 -6.03
CA LEU A 75 18.34 11.56 -6.28
C LEU A 75 18.47 12.14 -7.68
N GLU A 76 17.91 11.47 -8.68
CA GLU A 76 17.92 11.98 -10.07
C GLU A 76 17.06 13.24 -10.21
N GLN A 77 15.91 13.33 -9.54
CA GLN A 77 15.12 14.56 -9.48
C GLN A 77 15.93 15.69 -8.83
N LEU A 78 16.55 15.43 -7.67
CA LEU A 78 17.38 16.41 -6.98
C LEU A 78 18.55 16.87 -7.87
N ARG A 79 19.21 15.94 -8.55
CA ARG A 79 20.30 16.28 -9.49
C ARG A 79 19.86 17.23 -10.60
N ARG A 80 18.64 17.02 -11.13
CA ARG A 80 18.10 17.87 -12.23
C ARG A 80 17.70 19.27 -11.78
N ILE A 81 17.21 19.40 -10.54
CA ILE A 81 16.69 20.68 -10.03
C ILE A 81 17.70 21.45 -9.20
N THR A 82 18.84 20.84 -8.82
CA THR A 82 19.86 21.52 -8.03
C THR A 82 20.57 22.54 -8.89
N PRO A 83 20.53 23.84 -8.51
CA PRO A 83 21.20 24.90 -9.27
C PRO A 83 22.73 24.73 -9.27
N VAL A 84 23.37 25.23 -10.31
CA VAL A 84 24.84 25.24 -10.40
C VAL A 84 25.42 26.02 -9.22
N GLY A 85 26.47 25.46 -8.60
CA GLY A 85 27.15 26.05 -7.42
C GLY A 85 26.52 25.69 -6.08
N VAL A 86 25.42 24.93 -6.06
CA VAL A 86 24.85 24.32 -4.85
C VAL A 86 25.39 22.90 -4.71
N GLN A 87 26.00 22.60 -3.56
CA GLN A 87 26.48 21.26 -3.22
C GLN A 87 25.59 20.68 -2.12
N LEU A 88 24.89 19.60 -2.41
CA LEU A 88 24.15 18.85 -1.42
C LEU A 88 25.12 17.96 -0.65
N GLN A 89 25.05 18.00 0.67
CA GLN A 89 25.97 17.28 1.57
C GLN A 89 25.29 16.09 2.24
N ASP A 90 24.07 16.30 2.71
CA ASP A 90 23.35 15.27 3.44
C ASP A 90 21.87 15.26 3.05
N LEU A 91 21.31 14.06 3.00
CA LEU A 91 19.93 13.80 2.65
C LEU A 91 19.36 12.75 3.61
N SER A 92 18.51 13.18 4.51
CA SER A 92 17.79 12.29 5.43
C SER A 92 16.35 12.11 4.98
N VAL A 93 15.97 10.89 4.66
CA VAL A 93 14.66 10.55 4.11
C VAL A 93 13.79 9.89 5.18
N GLY A 94 12.78 10.61 5.66
CA GLY A 94 11.72 10.09 6.53
C GLY A 94 10.49 9.63 5.75
N GLN A 95 9.46 9.19 6.44
CA GLN A 95 8.25 8.65 5.79
C GLN A 95 7.44 9.69 5.00
N ALA A 96 7.41 10.94 5.45
CA ALA A 96 6.64 12.03 4.81
C ALA A 96 7.46 13.32 4.70
N GLN A 97 8.70 13.32 5.15
CA GLN A 97 9.54 14.48 5.21
C GLN A 97 10.98 14.11 4.86
N ILE A 98 11.61 14.96 4.07
CA ILE A 98 13.01 14.86 3.68
C ILE A 98 13.72 16.07 4.26
N GLN A 99 14.82 15.83 4.95
CA GLN A 99 15.74 16.88 5.36
C GLN A 99 16.94 16.90 4.42
N LEU A 100 17.19 18.05 3.88
CA LEU A 100 18.26 18.31 2.92
C LEU A 100 19.21 19.32 3.51
N SER A 101 20.50 19.04 3.54
CA SER A 101 21.53 20.03 3.86
C SER A 101 22.53 20.17 2.72
N GLY A 102 23.12 21.35 2.63
CA GLY A 102 24.09 21.64 1.59
C GLY A 102 24.88 22.92 1.87
N ARG A 103 25.79 23.19 0.96
CA ARG A 103 26.61 24.41 0.99
C ARG A 103 26.63 25.09 -0.37
N VAL A 104 26.77 26.42 -0.34
CA VAL A 104 26.90 27.28 -1.52
C VAL A 104 28.12 28.16 -1.33
N GLN A 105 29.03 28.19 -2.30
CA GLN A 105 30.21 29.04 -2.24
C GLN A 105 29.83 30.49 -2.43
N ILE A 106 30.56 31.36 -1.71
CA ILE A 106 30.41 32.83 -1.82
C ILE A 106 31.35 33.33 -2.90
N GLY A 107 30.93 34.33 -3.65
CA GLY A 107 31.75 35.00 -4.65
C GLY A 107 31.30 34.81 -6.11
N GLU A 108 30.25 34.02 -6.35
CA GLU A 108 29.65 33.87 -7.68
C GLU A 108 28.28 34.53 -7.78
N THR A 109 27.92 34.98 -8.96
CA THR A 109 26.57 35.47 -9.29
C THR A 109 25.75 34.36 -9.98
N PRO A 110 24.49 34.11 -9.62
CA PRO A 110 23.72 34.74 -8.51
C PRO A 110 24.24 34.40 -7.11
N GLY A 111 23.91 35.23 -6.14
CA GLY A 111 24.36 35.06 -4.74
C GLY A 111 23.89 33.79 -4.05
N PRO A 112 24.52 33.38 -2.92
CA PRO A 112 24.18 32.14 -2.23
C PRO A 112 22.72 32.04 -1.83
N LEU A 113 22.11 33.12 -1.35
CA LEU A 113 20.70 33.16 -0.94
C LEU A 113 19.76 32.98 -2.13
N GLU A 114 20.09 33.56 -3.28
CA GLU A 114 19.30 33.42 -4.49
C GLU A 114 19.32 31.98 -5.00
N ARG A 115 20.47 31.31 -4.93
CA ARG A 115 20.60 29.88 -5.30
C ARG A 115 19.83 28.97 -4.35
N ILE A 116 19.87 29.24 -3.04
CA ILE A 116 19.08 28.49 -2.05
C ILE A 116 17.59 28.69 -2.29
N ASN A 117 17.16 29.91 -2.55
CA ASN A 117 15.76 30.22 -2.89
C ASN A 117 15.33 29.56 -4.20
N ALA A 118 16.19 29.55 -5.21
CA ALA A 118 15.94 28.87 -6.47
C ALA A 118 15.77 27.36 -6.26
N LEU A 119 16.61 26.74 -5.44
CA LEU A 119 16.46 25.34 -5.05
C LEU A 119 15.12 25.09 -4.33
N ALA A 120 14.79 25.92 -3.32
CA ALA A 120 13.54 25.78 -2.57
C ALA A 120 12.31 25.95 -3.48
N LEU A 121 12.35 26.90 -4.41
CA LEU A 121 11.28 27.08 -5.41
C LEU A 121 11.16 25.89 -6.34
N SER A 122 12.28 25.36 -6.84
CA SER A 122 12.28 24.17 -7.71
C SER A 122 11.74 22.94 -6.99
N LEU A 123 12.09 22.76 -5.70
CA LEU A 123 11.51 21.71 -4.85
C LEU A 123 9.99 21.88 -4.67
N SER A 124 9.51 23.10 -4.46
CA SER A 124 8.07 23.39 -4.29
C SER A 124 7.25 23.14 -5.55
N GLN A 125 7.86 23.21 -6.72
CA GLN A 125 7.20 22.94 -8.02
C GLN A 125 7.09 21.43 -8.34
N LEU A 126 7.76 20.58 -7.59
CA LEU A 126 7.67 19.14 -7.83
C LEU A 126 6.28 18.60 -7.48
N PRO A 127 5.69 17.73 -8.31
CA PRO A 127 4.35 17.17 -8.06
C PRO A 127 4.25 16.39 -6.75
N ILE A 128 5.37 15.82 -6.29
CA ILE A 128 5.46 15.06 -5.04
C ILE A 128 5.56 15.94 -3.80
N THR A 129 5.69 17.25 -3.95
CA THR A 129 5.79 18.19 -2.84
C THR A 129 4.40 18.54 -2.29
N LEU A 130 4.28 18.58 -0.97
CA LEU A 130 3.07 19.08 -0.33
C LEU A 130 2.98 20.60 -0.55
N GLU A 131 1.79 21.14 -0.70
CA GLU A 131 1.56 22.56 -0.79
C GLU A 131 2.19 23.28 0.42
N GLN A 132 3.06 24.27 0.16
CA GLN A 132 3.90 24.92 1.18
C GLN A 132 4.80 23.96 1.99
N GLY A 133 5.12 22.81 1.42
CA GLY A 133 5.91 21.77 2.09
C GLY A 133 7.41 22.00 2.14
N VAL A 134 7.94 23.05 1.50
CA VAL A 134 9.37 23.37 1.49
C VAL A 134 9.64 24.53 2.44
N LYS A 135 10.52 24.29 3.41
CA LYS A 135 10.90 25.30 4.42
C LYS A 135 12.41 25.34 4.57
N VAL A 136 12.99 26.51 4.42
CA VAL A 136 14.40 26.74 4.75
C VAL A 136 14.49 26.94 6.27
N ILE A 137 15.13 26.01 6.97
CA ILE A 137 15.17 25.97 8.44
C ILE A 137 16.36 26.76 8.97
N LYS A 138 17.50 26.63 8.30
CA LYS A 138 18.74 27.21 8.77
C LYS A 138 19.58 27.69 7.61
N ILE A 139 20.13 28.86 7.77
CA ILE A 139 21.18 29.42 6.90
C ILE A 139 22.29 29.94 7.83
N THR A 140 23.50 29.44 7.61
CA THR A 140 24.68 29.84 8.41
C THR A 140 25.81 30.13 7.47
N ARG A 141 26.48 31.25 7.69
CA ARG A 141 27.71 31.60 6.96
C ARG A 141 28.89 30.92 7.63
N GLU A 142 29.71 30.28 6.85
CA GLU A 142 30.99 29.71 7.27
C GLU A 142 32.11 30.58 6.66
N ASP A 143 32.86 31.21 7.55
CA ASP A 143 34.00 32.06 7.19
C ASP A 143 35.29 31.22 7.30
N GLY A 144 36.20 31.35 6.35
CA GLY A 144 37.47 30.62 6.30
C GLY A 144 38.13 30.80 4.95
N ASP A 145 39.07 29.92 4.61
CA ASP A 145 39.80 29.97 3.33
C ASP A 145 38.90 29.79 2.11
N ASN A 146 37.78 29.08 2.29
CA ASN A 146 36.73 28.90 1.28
C ASN A 146 35.35 29.26 1.86
N PRO A 147 35.03 30.57 1.93
CA PRO A 147 33.80 31.03 2.55
C PRO A 147 32.58 30.49 1.84
N ALA A 148 31.65 29.98 2.62
CA ALA A 148 30.43 29.33 2.08
C ALA A 148 29.23 29.65 2.96
N VAL A 149 28.04 29.41 2.42
CA VAL A 149 26.79 29.43 3.17
C VAL A 149 26.29 27.99 3.27
N ILE A 150 26.14 27.51 4.50
CA ILE A 150 25.53 26.23 4.81
C ILE A 150 24.03 26.44 5.00
N PHE A 151 23.23 25.58 4.43
CA PHE A 151 21.76 25.66 4.54
C PHE A 151 21.16 24.30 4.90
N SER A 152 19.97 24.35 5.49
CA SER A 152 19.13 23.19 5.78
C SER A 152 17.71 23.48 5.32
N VAL A 153 17.11 22.53 4.63
CA VAL A 153 15.76 22.61 4.08
C VAL A 153 14.96 21.39 4.52
N ASP A 154 13.79 21.62 5.07
CA ASP A 154 12.79 20.60 5.29
C ASP A 154 11.84 20.57 4.10
N TRP A 155 11.67 19.38 3.55
CA TRP A 155 10.82 19.14 2.38
C TRP A 155 9.78 18.09 2.71
N ALA A 156 8.51 18.51 2.85
CA ALA A 156 7.38 17.63 3.10
C ALA A 156 6.84 17.06 1.79
N LEU A 157 6.67 15.75 1.76
CA LEU A 157 6.15 15.01 0.62
C LEU A 157 4.63 14.83 0.72
N ASN A 158 3.96 14.85 -0.42
CA ASN A 158 2.54 14.54 -0.51
C ASN A 158 2.35 13.01 -0.62
N PRO A 159 1.82 12.35 0.42
CA PRO A 159 1.67 10.89 0.43
C PRO A 159 0.62 10.37 -0.56
N LYS A 160 -0.20 11.27 -1.12
CA LYS A 160 -1.25 10.93 -2.09
C LYS A 160 -0.73 10.91 -3.53
N VAL A 161 0.38 11.56 -3.80
CA VAL A 161 0.95 11.65 -5.14
C VAL A 161 1.92 10.51 -5.36
N ARG A 162 1.69 9.76 -6.42
CA ARG A 162 2.56 8.66 -6.86
C ARG A 162 3.15 8.97 -8.21
N LEU A 163 4.38 8.57 -8.41
CA LEU A 163 5.01 8.66 -9.71
C LEU A 163 4.41 7.61 -10.64
N SER A 164 4.06 8.01 -11.85
CA SER A 164 3.59 7.09 -12.88
C SER A 164 4.73 6.20 -13.39
N LEU A 165 4.41 5.07 -14.03
CA LEU A 165 5.39 4.19 -14.67
C LEU A 165 6.31 4.96 -15.65
N ILE A 166 5.75 5.87 -16.43
CA ILE A 166 6.50 6.69 -17.41
C ILE A 166 7.48 7.59 -16.66
N GLN A 167 7.04 8.29 -15.62
CA GLN A 167 7.91 9.15 -14.82
C GLN A 167 9.04 8.38 -14.13
N LEU A 168 8.77 7.17 -13.65
CA LEU A 168 9.81 6.31 -13.05
C LEU A 168 10.85 5.89 -14.09
N GLN A 169 10.44 5.59 -15.33
CA GLN A 169 11.34 5.27 -16.43
C GLN A 169 12.19 6.48 -16.85
N GLU A 170 11.59 7.66 -16.97
CA GLU A 170 12.29 8.91 -17.28
C GLU A 170 13.32 9.31 -16.22
N LEU A 171 13.08 8.94 -14.96
CA LEU A 171 14.00 9.12 -13.84
C LEU A 171 15.03 7.98 -13.71
N GLY A 172 15.06 7.05 -14.68
CA GLY A 172 16.01 5.94 -14.67
C GLY A 172 15.74 4.87 -13.61
N ALA A 173 14.58 4.90 -12.95
CA ALA A 173 14.18 3.93 -11.93
C ALA A 173 13.60 2.64 -12.55
N ILE A 174 14.31 2.04 -13.49
CA ILE A 174 13.84 0.90 -14.29
C ILE A 174 13.40 -0.27 -13.39
N GLY A 175 14.15 -0.58 -12.34
CA GLY A 175 13.82 -1.67 -11.42
C GLY A 175 12.53 -1.42 -10.62
N LEU A 176 12.22 -0.17 -10.30
CA LEU A 176 10.99 0.19 -9.62
C LEU A 176 9.81 0.16 -10.60
N ALA A 177 9.99 0.69 -11.81
CA ALA A 177 8.99 0.65 -12.89
C ALA A 177 8.60 -0.79 -13.23
N GLU A 178 9.57 -1.72 -13.27
CA GLU A 178 9.32 -3.12 -13.54
C GLU A 178 8.51 -3.80 -12.41
N ARG A 179 8.80 -3.47 -11.14
CA ARG A 179 8.01 -3.95 -10.01
C ARG A 179 6.57 -3.44 -10.06
N TYR A 180 6.36 -2.18 -10.43
CA TYR A 180 5.02 -1.61 -10.63
C TYR A 180 4.26 -2.38 -11.70
N ARG A 181 4.89 -2.64 -12.85
CA ARG A 181 4.30 -3.40 -13.95
C ARG A 181 3.90 -4.80 -13.54
N LEU A 182 4.75 -5.51 -12.78
CA LEU A 182 4.44 -6.85 -12.28
C LEU A 182 3.28 -6.86 -11.29
N LEU A 183 3.15 -5.85 -10.44
CA LEU A 183 2.04 -5.73 -9.50
C LEU A 183 0.72 -5.43 -10.23
N GLU A 184 0.76 -4.56 -11.22
CA GLU A 184 -0.39 -4.23 -12.06
C GLU A 184 -0.89 -5.46 -12.86
N GLN A 185 0.02 -6.25 -13.43
CA GLN A 185 -0.29 -7.52 -14.10
C GLN A 185 -0.94 -8.56 -13.17
N ARG A 186 -0.64 -8.49 -11.88
CA ARG A 186 -1.26 -9.34 -10.85
C ARG A 186 -2.57 -8.78 -10.29
N GLY A 187 -3.10 -7.70 -10.87
CA GLY A 187 -4.37 -7.09 -10.47
C GLY A 187 -4.30 -6.28 -9.18
N VAL A 188 -3.11 -5.92 -8.71
CA VAL A 188 -2.93 -5.01 -7.58
C VAL A 188 -3.09 -3.59 -8.13
N GLN A 189 -4.18 -2.92 -7.79
CA GLN A 189 -4.37 -1.49 -8.08
C GLN A 189 -3.46 -0.70 -7.13
N LEU A 190 -2.52 0.05 -7.72
CA LEU A 190 -1.51 0.85 -7.03
C LEU A 190 -1.95 2.30 -6.90
#